data_536fd9cbc59320cce23d01882fd7c342
#
_entry.id   536fd9cbc59320cce23d01882fd7c342
#
_cell.length_a   1.000
_cell.length_b   1.000
_cell.length_c   1.000
_cell.angle_alpha   90.00
_cell.angle_beta   90.00
_cell.angle_gamma   90.00
#
_symmetry.space_group_name_H-M   'P 1'
#
loop_
_entity.id
_entity.type
_entity.pdbx_description
1 polymer ?
#
loop_
_entity_poly.entity_id
_entity_poly.type
_entity_poly.pdbx_seq_one_letter_code
_entity_poly.pdbx_strand_id
1 'polypeptide(L)'
;MTRSPYPRRRFLIHTGALGLGTSLGLTACGSDDSPEAPAVIVPDSERPRLPYGIQIGDVGGGRAVVWARADRPAQLRVEYDTTDSFRNPRKVLGPTVSAASDFTGRVELTGLPAGESIFLRVAYDSIDNPRATGVAVPGQFRTVPRTDANRPVRFVWGGDVAGQGWGINTEFGGMRIFEAMRRREPDFFLHSGDTIYADGPILAETTAENGRIWKNLVTPEVAKVAETLDEYRGRYRYNLMDENVRRFSAEVPQIWQWDDHEVTNNWSPTKDLSADARYTEKNIATLVARATQAFREYAPMRIGSTAAEQTLYRKVSYGPLLDVFVLDMRTYRGGNTANLQTVENGDTVFLGNEQLEWLVNGVKQSQATWKIIAADMPIGLWVPDGKDAAGNARWEAIANGNDGAALGRELETARLLRAIKGVPNVVWLTADVHYCAAHYYDPSKAQFTDFSPFWEFVAGPLNAGTFGPNQLDATFGPQLVFQKAPPAGQANLSPYSGFQFFGEVNIDPSTKALTVDLRDLDGVSVFSKTLPVG
;
A
#
# COMPACT_ATOMS: atom_id res chain seq x y z
N MET A 1 20.94 -18.72 -19.23
CA MET A 1 20.75 -19.90 -18.33
C MET A 1 21.91 -19.94 -17.35
N THR A 2 21.80 -19.26 -16.23
CA THR A 2 22.75 -19.39 -15.12
C THR A 2 21.91 -19.61 -13.87
N ARG A 3 22.08 -20.78 -13.25
CA ARG A 3 21.35 -21.22 -12.07
C ARG A 3 21.75 -20.39 -10.84
N SER A 4 20.74 -19.87 -10.13
CA SER A 4 20.89 -19.25 -8.82
C SER A 4 21.47 -20.25 -7.80
N PRO A 5 22.43 -19.83 -6.95
CA PRO A 5 23.12 -20.73 -6.02
C PRO A 5 22.46 -20.91 -4.65
N TYR A 6 21.18 -20.60 -4.45
CA TYR A 6 20.54 -20.78 -3.14
C TYR A 6 19.50 -21.89 -3.16
N PRO A 7 19.62 -22.91 -2.30
CA PRO A 7 18.69 -24.02 -2.22
C PRO A 7 17.39 -23.58 -1.54
N ARG A 8 16.26 -23.81 -2.21
CA ARG A 8 14.92 -23.68 -1.65
C ARG A 8 14.74 -24.70 -0.52
N ARG A 9 14.80 -24.27 0.74
CA ARG A 9 14.32 -25.08 1.86
C ARG A 9 12.86 -24.76 2.13
N ARG A 10 12.00 -25.72 1.80
CA ARG A 10 10.59 -25.73 2.21
C ARG A 10 10.52 -25.84 3.74
N PHE A 11 9.85 -24.93 4.40
CA PHE A 11 9.43 -25.07 5.78
C PHE A 11 8.39 -26.20 5.87
N LEU A 12 8.78 -27.34 6.41
CA LEU A 12 7.87 -28.41 6.80
C LEU A 12 7.35 -28.10 8.21
N ILE A 13 6.06 -27.83 8.31
CA ILE A 13 5.35 -27.82 9.58
C ILE A 13 5.30 -29.28 10.07
N HIS A 14 6.06 -29.61 11.11
CA HIS A 14 5.95 -30.89 11.77
C HIS A 14 4.82 -30.82 12.79
N THR A 15 3.70 -31.45 12.47
CA THR A 15 2.70 -31.89 13.44
C THR A 15 3.28 -33.06 14.20
N GLY A 16 3.67 -32.82 15.46
CA GLY A 16 4.13 -33.89 16.36
C GLY A 16 2.98 -34.75 16.83
N ALA A 17 2.98 -36.03 16.44
CA ALA A 17 2.12 -37.04 17.02
C ALA A 17 2.68 -37.50 18.36
N LEU A 18 1.82 -37.55 19.37
CA LEU A 18 2.10 -38.13 20.67
C LEU A 18 2.32 -39.64 20.53
N GLY A 19 3.52 -40.11 20.91
CA GLY A 19 3.82 -41.51 21.13
C GLY A 19 4.02 -41.78 22.63
N LEU A 20 3.17 -42.60 23.23
CA LEU A 20 3.39 -43.18 24.55
C LEU A 20 4.55 -44.18 24.49
N GLY A 21 5.56 -43.96 25.30
CA GLY A 21 6.63 -44.92 25.52
C GLY A 21 6.86 -45.14 27.01
N THR A 22 6.66 -46.36 27.44
CA THR A 22 6.82 -46.88 28.78
C THR A 22 8.26 -46.84 29.28
N SER A 23 8.43 -46.44 30.54
CA SER A 23 9.67 -46.32 31.29
C SER A 23 10.18 -47.69 31.81
N LEU A 24 11.48 -47.92 31.72
CA LEU A 24 12.21 -48.82 32.59
C LEU A 24 13.33 -48.04 33.27
N GLY A 25 13.32 -48.08 34.58
CA GLY A 25 14.23 -47.35 35.43
C GLY A 25 15.61 -48.00 35.55
N LEU A 26 16.59 -47.13 35.80
CA LEU A 26 17.84 -47.50 36.47
C LEU A 26 18.21 -46.37 37.45
N THR A 27 18.32 -46.74 38.69
CA THR A 27 18.74 -45.93 39.83
C THR A 27 20.22 -45.58 39.78
N ALA A 28 20.53 -44.28 39.97
CA ALA A 28 21.83 -43.87 40.50
C ALA A 28 21.62 -42.69 41.45
N CYS A 29 22.09 -42.81 42.66
CA CYS A 29 22.00 -41.81 43.73
C CYS A 29 22.84 -40.57 43.46
N GLY A 30 22.26 -39.40 43.70
CA GLY A 30 22.92 -38.12 43.81
C GLY A 30 21.86 -37.12 44.28
N SER A 31 21.84 -36.87 45.59
CA SER A 31 20.90 -35.98 46.26
C SER A 31 21.26 -34.53 46.03
N ASP A 32 20.42 -33.81 45.29
CA ASP A 32 20.12 -32.42 45.48
C ASP A 32 18.62 -32.25 45.20
N ASP A 33 17.82 -32.52 46.22
CA ASP A 33 16.38 -32.32 46.24
C ASP A 33 16.05 -30.86 46.47
N SER A 34 16.23 -30.03 45.46
CA SER A 34 15.39 -28.82 45.32
C SER A 34 14.14 -29.28 44.55
N PRO A 35 12.92 -29.16 45.10
CA PRO A 35 11.72 -29.51 44.38
C PRO A 35 11.64 -28.60 43.13
N GLU A 36 11.83 -29.22 41.94
CA GLU A 36 11.51 -28.55 40.70
C GLU A 36 10.08 -28.05 40.79
N ALA A 37 9.89 -26.72 40.78
CA ALA A 37 8.54 -26.15 40.82
C ALA A 37 7.75 -26.73 39.64
N PRO A 38 6.54 -27.26 39.87
CA PRO A 38 5.77 -27.88 38.80
C PRO A 38 5.67 -26.98 37.61
N ALA A 39 5.92 -27.51 36.42
CA ALA A 39 5.82 -26.74 35.17
C ALA A 39 4.41 -26.15 35.08
N VAL A 40 4.31 -24.84 35.20
CA VAL A 40 3.04 -24.13 35.10
C VAL A 40 2.60 -24.16 33.65
N ILE A 41 1.60 -24.99 33.35
CA ILE A 41 0.98 -25.02 32.00
C ILE A 41 0.10 -23.77 31.89
N VAL A 42 0.46 -22.86 30.99
CA VAL A 42 -0.35 -21.69 30.64
C VAL A 42 -1.39 -22.12 29.61
N PRO A 43 -2.70 -22.00 29.91
CA PRO A 43 -3.75 -22.32 28.95
C PRO A 43 -3.65 -21.47 27.67
N ASP A 44 -4.01 -22.03 26.54
CA ASP A 44 -4.04 -21.30 25.26
C ASP A 44 -5.04 -20.12 25.27
N SER A 45 -6.08 -20.20 26.12
CA SER A 45 -7.05 -19.11 26.33
C SER A 45 -6.43 -17.86 26.95
N GLU A 46 -5.32 -17.97 27.66
CA GLU A 46 -4.60 -16.83 28.26
C GLU A 46 -3.58 -16.20 27.31
N ARG A 47 -3.23 -16.90 26.23
CA ARG A 47 -2.23 -16.44 25.24
C ARG A 47 -2.85 -15.46 24.25
N PRO A 48 -2.36 -14.21 24.13
CA PRO A 48 -2.81 -13.30 23.10
C PRO A 48 -2.49 -13.86 21.70
N ARG A 49 -3.37 -13.58 20.72
CA ARG A 49 -3.24 -14.07 19.34
C ARG A 49 -3.04 -12.91 18.38
N LEU A 50 -2.48 -13.21 17.20
CA LEU A 50 -2.34 -12.31 16.07
C LEU A 50 -3.22 -12.82 14.90
N PRO A 51 -4.54 -12.59 14.92
CA PRO A 51 -5.44 -13.18 13.93
C PRO A 51 -5.24 -12.64 12.52
N TYR A 52 -4.63 -11.46 12.38
CA TYR A 52 -4.44 -10.74 11.12
C TYR A 52 -2.98 -10.73 10.64
N GLY A 53 -2.11 -11.56 11.24
CA GLY A 53 -0.69 -11.61 10.88
C GLY A 53 0.07 -10.35 11.29
N ILE A 54 1.10 -10.01 10.51
CA ILE A 54 1.97 -8.85 10.72
C ILE A 54 2.12 -8.07 9.41
N GLN A 55 2.49 -6.81 9.52
CA GLN A 55 2.88 -5.98 8.39
C GLN A 55 4.25 -5.35 8.66
N ILE A 56 5.03 -5.18 7.62
CA ILE A 56 6.34 -4.51 7.65
C ILE A 56 6.23 -3.29 6.74
N GLY A 57 6.82 -2.15 7.12
CA GLY A 57 6.77 -0.99 6.25
C GLY A 57 7.84 0.05 6.51
N ASP A 58 7.85 1.06 5.65
CA ASP A 58 8.75 2.22 5.67
C ASP A 58 10.23 1.85 5.89
N VAL A 59 10.71 0.78 5.23
CA VAL A 59 12.11 0.34 5.30
C VAL A 59 13.00 1.37 4.61
N GLY A 60 13.88 2.00 5.37
CA GLY A 60 14.79 3.01 4.84
C GLY A 60 15.69 3.59 5.94
N GLY A 61 16.90 4.06 5.59
CA GLY A 61 17.78 4.72 6.53
C GLY A 61 18.17 3.90 7.77
N GLY A 62 18.29 2.57 7.65
CA GLY A 62 18.58 1.66 8.77
C GLY A 62 17.41 1.49 9.73
N ARG A 63 16.18 1.72 9.29
CA ARG A 63 14.94 1.64 10.07
C ARG A 63 13.89 0.80 9.34
N ALA A 64 12.94 0.26 10.10
CA ALA A 64 11.74 -0.43 9.60
C ALA A 64 10.62 -0.32 10.63
N VAL A 65 9.38 -0.33 10.17
CA VAL A 65 8.21 -0.45 11.04
C VAL A 65 7.71 -1.87 11.01
N VAL A 66 7.41 -2.45 12.17
CA VAL A 66 6.70 -3.73 12.33
C VAL A 66 5.38 -3.45 13.01
N TRP A 67 4.30 -3.81 12.35
CA TRP A 67 2.93 -3.64 12.81
C TRP A 67 2.28 -4.99 13.11
N ALA A 68 1.44 -5.04 14.14
CA ALA A 68 0.60 -6.18 14.45
C ALA A 68 -0.67 -5.76 15.19
N ARG A 69 -1.70 -6.63 15.16
CA ARG A 69 -2.93 -6.49 15.93
C ARG A 69 -3.16 -7.69 16.83
N ALA A 70 -3.40 -7.44 18.11
CA ALA A 70 -3.79 -8.49 19.07
C ALA A 70 -5.29 -8.76 19.04
N ASP A 71 -5.70 -9.88 19.63
CA ASP A 71 -7.12 -10.20 19.87
C ASP A 71 -7.67 -9.61 21.19
N ARG A 72 -6.79 -9.06 22.05
CA ARG A 72 -7.07 -8.54 23.39
C ARG A 72 -6.03 -7.54 23.86
N PRO A 73 -6.22 -6.84 25.01
CA PRO A 73 -5.15 -6.05 25.62
C PRO A 73 -3.89 -6.90 25.87
N ALA A 74 -2.75 -6.44 25.33
CA ALA A 74 -1.50 -7.18 25.37
C ALA A 74 -0.29 -6.26 25.07
N GLN A 75 0.92 -6.72 25.41
CA GLN A 75 2.19 -6.03 25.14
C GLN A 75 2.80 -6.57 23.85
N LEU A 76 3.02 -5.70 22.85
CA LEU A 76 3.70 -6.08 21.61
C LEU A 76 5.18 -6.42 21.87
N ARG A 77 5.65 -7.54 21.30
CA ARG A 77 7.03 -7.97 21.35
C ARG A 77 7.53 -8.35 19.96
N VAL A 78 8.64 -7.76 19.56
CA VAL A 78 9.34 -8.09 18.31
C VAL A 78 10.73 -8.61 18.65
N GLU A 79 11.05 -9.79 18.15
CA GLU A 79 12.41 -10.33 18.13
C GLU A 79 12.92 -10.34 16.70
N TYR A 80 14.16 -9.94 16.48
CA TYR A 80 14.76 -9.94 15.14
C TYR A 80 16.24 -10.31 15.18
N ASP A 81 16.68 -10.93 14.08
CA ASP A 81 18.08 -11.34 13.87
C ASP A 81 18.40 -11.20 12.37
N THR A 82 19.68 -11.18 12.03
CA THR A 82 20.17 -11.28 10.65
C THR A 82 20.23 -12.73 10.14
N THR A 83 19.93 -13.70 11.00
CA THR A 83 19.87 -15.14 10.66
C THR A 83 18.53 -15.74 11.07
N ASP A 84 18.04 -16.69 10.26
CA ASP A 84 16.79 -17.42 10.52
C ASP A 84 16.87 -18.35 11.73
N SER A 85 18.08 -18.63 12.22
CA SER A 85 18.34 -19.46 13.40
C SER A 85 18.15 -18.73 14.72
N PHE A 86 18.01 -17.39 14.70
CA PHE A 86 17.86 -16.54 15.88
C PHE A 86 18.87 -16.87 16.99
N ARG A 87 20.16 -16.97 16.63
CA ARG A 87 21.21 -17.29 17.61
C ARG A 87 21.50 -16.13 18.56
N ASN A 88 21.35 -14.89 18.07
CA ASN A 88 21.57 -13.68 18.85
C ASN A 88 20.46 -12.66 18.60
N PRO A 89 19.18 -13.01 18.91
CA PRO A 89 18.08 -12.14 18.58
C PRO A 89 18.11 -10.86 19.42
N ARG A 90 17.83 -9.75 18.78
CA ARG A 90 17.48 -8.51 19.46
C ARG A 90 16.00 -8.53 19.78
N LYS A 91 15.64 -8.05 20.97
CA LYS A 91 14.25 -7.96 21.43
C LYS A 91 13.86 -6.49 21.62
N VAL A 92 12.73 -6.11 21.05
CA VAL A 92 12.12 -4.79 21.22
C VAL A 92 10.71 -4.96 21.75
N LEU A 93 10.38 -4.22 22.81
CA LEU A 93 9.03 -4.13 23.32
C LEU A 93 8.34 -2.92 22.69
N GLY A 94 7.18 -3.15 22.11
CA GLY A 94 6.31 -2.14 21.56
C GLY A 94 5.31 -1.64 22.59
N PRO A 95 4.24 -0.96 22.18
CA PRO A 95 3.21 -0.46 23.09
C PRO A 95 2.38 -1.60 23.69
N THR A 96 1.80 -1.35 24.85
CA THR A 96 0.63 -2.09 25.31
C THR A 96 -0.57 -1.61 24.50
N VAL A 97 -1.28 -2.55 23.89
CA VAL A 97 -2.44 -2.27 23.03
C VAL A 97 -3.75 -2.50 23.75
N SER A 98 -4.78 -1.77 23.35
CA SER A 98 -6.11 -1.86 23.93
C SER A 98 -7.21 -1.60 22.91
N ALA A 99 -8.46 -1.73 23.29
CA ALA A 99 -9.61 -1.42 22.44
C ALA A 99 -9.61 0.02 21.89
N ALA A 100 -8.96 0.97 22.57
CA ALA A 100 -8.87 2.36 22.11
C ALA A 100 -8.14 2.47 20.76
N SER A 101 -7.14 1.63 20.51
CA SER A 101 -6.40 1.53 19.24
C SER A 101 -6.80 0.30 18.42
N ASP A 102 -7.98 -0.26 18.63
CA ASP A 102 -8.39 -1.55 18.05
C ASP A 102 -7.32 -2.65 18.23
N PHE A 103 -6.65 -2.64 19.35
CA PHE A 103 -5.54 -3.57 19.69
C PHE A 103 -4.37 -3.57 18.69
N THR A 104 -4.24 -2.52 17.86
CA THR A 104 -3.11 -2.36 16.96
C THR A 104 -1.91 -1.77 17.68
N GLY A 105 -0.73 -2.24 17.32
CA GLY A 105 0.55 -1.74 17.82
C GLY A 105 1.61 -1.76 16.73
N ARG A 106 2.61 -0.89 16.87
CA ARG A 106 3.78 -0.87 15.99
C ARG A 106 5.05 -0.62 16.77
N VAL A 107 6.14 -1.14 16.20
CA VAL A 107 7.51 -0.94 16.68
C VAL A 107 8.33 -0.40 15.54
N GLU A 108 9.09 0.66 15.79
CA GLU A 108 10.16 1.08 14.88
C GLU A 108 11.45 0.36 15.27
N LEU A 109 11.98 -0.46 14.37
CA LEU A 109 13.30 -1.04 14.47
C LEU A 109 14.31 0.01 13.97
N THR A 110 15.39 0.21 14.70
CA THR A 110 16.44 1.19 14.38
C THR A 110 17.82 0.57 14.42
N GLY A 111 18.80 1.20 13.74
CA GLY A 111 20.17 0.70 13.71
C GLY A 111 20.30 -0.64 12.98
N LEU A 112 19.43 -0.88 12.00
CA LEU A 112 19.48 -2.06 11.15
C LEU A 112 20.70 -1.99 10.22
N PRO A 113 21.44 -3.09 10.04
CA PRO A 113 22.57 -3.14 9.11
C PRO A 113 22.06 -3.00 7.66
N ALA A 114 22.80 -2.32 6.81
CA ALA A 114 22.46 -2.15 5.41
C ALA A 114 22.77 -3.41 4.59
N GLY A 115 21.89 -3.75 3.64
CA GLY A 115 22.08 -4.84 2.69
C GLY A 115 21.86 -6.24 3.24
N GLU A 116 21.28 -6.35 4.44
CA GLU A 116 21.07 -7.62 5.13
C GLU A 116 19.61 -8.09 5.07
N SER A 117 19.41 -9.40 5.21
CA SER A 117 18.11 -9.97 5.49
C SER A 117 17.85 -9.87 6.99
N ILE A 118 16.64 -9.42 7.34
CA ILE A 118 16.16 -9.36 8.73
C ILE A 118 15.04 -10.37 8.89
N PHE A 119 15.17 -11.25 9.85
CA PHE A 119 14.16 -12.24 10.22
C PHE A 119 13.46 -11.79 11.50
N LEU A 120 12.15 -11.96 11.55
CA LEU A 120 11.29 -11.46 12.62
C LEU A 120 10.55 -12.62 13.29
N ARG A 121 10.30 -12.46 14.59
CA ARG A 121 9.30 -13.18 15.38
C ARG A 121 8.48 -12.15 16.13
N VAL A 122 7.22 -12.03 15.78
CA VAL A 122 6.31 -11.04 16.37
C VAL A 122 5.27 -11.75 17.20
N ALA A 123 5.12 -11.36 18.45
CA ALA A 123 4.16 -11.93 19.38
C ALA A 123 3.58 -10.84 20.28
N TYR A 124 2.53 -11.19 20.99
CA TYR A 124 2.02 -10.39 22.10
C TYR A 124 2.18 -11.18 23.41
N ASP A 125 2.59 -10.49 24.44
CA ASP A 125 2.65 -11.00 25.81
C ASP A 125 1.42 -10.53 26.59
N SER A 126 0.82 -11.42 27.39
CA SER A 126 -0.30 -11.05 28.25
C SER A 126 0.15 -10.01 29.29
N ILE A 127 -0.70 -9.00 29.52
CA ILE A 127 -0.48 -8.01 30.59
C ILE A 127 -0.85 -8.55 31.97
N ASP A 128 -1.72 -9.56 32.03
CA ASP A 128 -2.23 -10.13 33.27
C ASP A 128 -1.39 -11.32 33.74
N ASN A 129 -0.77 -12.06 32.81
CA ASN A 129 0.07 -13.22 33.09
C ASN A 129 1.39 -13.15 32.30
N PRO A 130 2.52 -12.76 32.94
CA PRO A 130 3.83 -12.63 32.27
C PRO A 130 4.36 -13.94 31.64
N ARG A 131 3.79 -15.11 31.98
CA ARG A 131 4.14 -16.40 31.38
C ARG A 131 3.31 -16.74 30.13
N ALA A 132 2.22 -16.00 29.89
CA ALA A 132 1.32 -16.21 28.77
C ALA A 132 1.79 -15.41 27.54
N THR A 133 2.70 -15.98 26.80
CA THR A 133 3.15 -15.42 25.50
C THR A 133 2.36 -16.06 24.36
N GLY A 134 1.88 -15.24 23.43
CA GLY A 134 1.24 -15.72 22.20
C GLY A 134 2.20 -16.46 21.27
N VAL A 135 1.64 -17.23 20.35
CA VAL A 135 2.42 -17.86 19.28
C VAL A 135 3.00 -16.79 18.38
N ALA A 136 4.30 -16.82 18.16
CA ALA A 136 4.96 -15.84 17.31
C ALA A 136 4.63 -16.07 15.83
N VAL A 137 4.34 -14.97 15.13
CA VAL A 137 4.21 -14.96 13.66
C VAL A 137 5.57 -14.57 13.08
N PRO A 138 6.12 -15.39 12.16
CA PRO A 138 7.36 -15.07 11.50
C PRO A 138 7.18 -14.02 10.40
N GLY A 139 8.22 -13.25 10.15
CA GLY A 139 8.34 -12.36 9.01
C GLY A 139 9.78 -12.19 8.58
N GLN A 140 9.99 -11.58 7.43
CA GLN A 140 11.33 -11.28 6.93
C GLN A 140 11.29 -10.12 5.94
N PHE A 141 12.40 -9.41 5.84
CA PHE A 141 12.59 -8.39 4.82
C PHE A 141 14.07 -8.13 4.57
N ARG A 142 14.36 -7.42 3.50
CA ARG A 142 15.72 -6.93 3.24
C ARG A 142 15.84 -5.46 3.59
N THR A 143 16.94 -5.09 4.18
CA THR A 143 17.28 -3.69 4.38
C THR A 143 17.82 -3.06 3.09
N VAL A 144 17.81 -1.73 3.07
CA VAL A 144 18.32 -0.93 1.95
C VAL A 144 19.73 -1.39 1.55
N PRO A 145 20.02 -1.55 0.24
CA PRO A 145 21.35 -1.93 -0.21
C PRO A 145 22.45 -1.00 0.31
N ARG A 146 23.62 -1.55 0.55
CA ARG A 146 24.83 -0.75 0.80
C ARG A 146 25.15 0.09 -0.42
N THR A 147 25.85 1.21 -0.23
CA THR A 147 26.23 2.11 -1.33
C THR A 147 27.19 1.46 -2.34
N ASP A 148 27.96 0.46 -1.91
CA ASP A 148 28.88 -0.33 -2.71
C ASP A 148 28.30 -1.65 -3.24
N ALA A 149 27.02 -1.92 -2.96
CA ALA A 149 26.40 -3.19 -3.35
C ALA A 149 26.05 -3.21 -4.84
N ASN A 150 26.47 -4.29 -5.52
CA ASN A 150 26.05 -4.61 -6.87
C ASN A 150 24.77 -5.48 -6.85
N ARG A 151 23.69 -4.95 -6.27
CA ARG A 151 22.40 -5.62 -6.15
C ARG A 151 21.31 -4.75 -6.79
N PRO A 152 20.44 -5.32 -7.63
CA PRO A 152 19.30 -4.60 -8.17
C PRO A 152 18.34 -4.16 -7.06
N VAL A 153 17.67 -3.04 -7.27
CA VAL A 153 16.49 -2.64 -6.49
C VAL A 153 15.27 -3.04 -7.28
N ARG A 154 14.42 -3.87 -6.68
CA ARG A 154 13.15 -4.32 -7.27
C ARG A 154 12.02 -3.98 -6.34
N PHE A 155 10.99 -3.33 -6.86
CA PHE A 155 9.76 -3.11 -6.11
C PHE A 155 8.53 -3.27 -7.00
N VAL A 156 7.37 -3.46 -6.38
CA VAL A 156 6.09 -3.55 -7.07
C VAL A 156 5.18 -2.42 -6.58
N TRP A 157 4.21 -2.01 -7.42
CA TRP A 157 3.22 -1.02 -7.03
C TRP A 157 1.85 -1.33 -7.62
N GLY A 158 0.81 -0.74 -7.02
CA GLY A 158 -0.59 -0.79 -7.45
C GLY A 158 -1.50 -0.34 -6.32
N GLY A 159 -2.78 -0.18 -6.62
CA GLY A 159 -3.82 0.23 -5.70
C GLY A 159 -5.09 -0.62 -5.86
N ASP A 160 -6.18 -0.18 -5.26
CA ASP A 160 -7.54 -0.63 -5.54
C ASP A 160 -7.80 -2.06 -5.03
N VAL A 161 -8.06 -2.20 -3.73
CA VAL A 161 -8.21 -3.52 -3.06
C VAL A 161 -9.60 -3.69 -2.45
N ALA A 162 -10.29 -4.77 -2.84
CA ALA A 162 -11.64 -5.14 -2.40
C ALA A 162 -12.72 -4.11 -2.79
N GLY A 163 -12.58 -3.51 -4.00
CA GLY A 163 -13.46 -2.47 -4.49
C GLY A 163 -14.67 -2.97 -5.30
N GLN A 164 -15.70 -2.13 -5.38
CA GLN A 164 -16.91 -2.27 -6.18
C GLN A 164 -17.65 -3.61 -6.01
N GLY A 165 -17.62 -4.17 -4.80
CA GLY A 165 -18.27 -5.42 -4.46
C GLY A 165 -17.46 -6.69 -4.73
N TRP A 166 -16.21 -6.55 -5.22
CA TRP A 166 -15.30 -7.68 -5.48
C TRP A 166 -14.36 -7.89 -4.28
N GLY A 167 -14.87 -8.51 -3.23
CA GLY A 167 -14.12 -8.83 -2.02
C GLY A 167 -13.37 -10.16 -2.10
N ILE A 168 -13.07 -10.73 -0.92
CA ILE A 168 -12.37 -12.02 -0.80
C ILE A 168 -13.26 -13.15 -1.28
N ASN A 169 -12.85 -13.83 -2.35
CA ASN A 169 -13.47 -15.05 -2.84
C ASN A 169 -12.52 -16.24 -2.66
N THR A 170 -12.81 -17.11 -1.69
CA THR A 170 -11.96 -18.26 -1.38
C THR A 170 -11.96 -19.32 -2.48
N GLU A 171 -13.04 -19.47 -3.26
CA GLU A 171 -13.12 -20.38 -4.41
C GLU A 171 -12.22 -19.91 -5.57
N PHE A 172 -12.01 -18.59 -5.70
CA PHE A 172 -11.06 -18.00 -6.65
C PHE A 172 -9.60 -18.12 -6.16
N GLY A 173 -9.40 -18.41 -4.89
CA GLY A 173 -8.09 -18.47 -4.22
C GLY A 173 -7.72 -17.17 -3.51
N GLY A 174 -8.69 -16.38 -3.12
CA GLY A 174 -8.53 -15.10 -2.45
C GLY A 174 -7.98 -14.00 -3.39
N MET A 175 -7.27 -13.06 -2.82
CA MET A 175 -6.62 -11.95 -3.55
C MET A 175 -5.29 -12.43 -4.16
N ARG A 176 -5.38 -13.23 -5.23
CA ARG A 176 -4.26 -13.96 -5.87
C ARG A 176 -3.11 -13.07 -6.34
N ILE A 177 -3.39 -11.82 -6.67
CA ILE A 177 -2.40 -10.88 -7.18
C ILE A 177 -1.29 -10.62 -6.14
N PHE A 178 -1.61 -10.65 -4.84
CA PHE A 178 -0.61 -10.51 -3.77
C PHE A 178 0.39 -11.68 -3.77
N GLU A 179 -0.05 -12.92 -4.07
CA GLU A 179 0.86 -14.04 -4.25
C GLU A 179 1.69 -13.90 -5.53
N ALA A 180 1.12 -13.36 -6.62
CA ALA A 180 1.86 -13.08 -7.84
C ALA A 180 2.97 -12.04 -7.59
N MET A 181 2.66 -10.94 -6.89
CA MET A 181 3.63 -9.93 -6.47
C MET A 181 4.70 -10.53 -5.52
N ARG A 182 4.30 -11.33 -4.52
CA ARG A 182 5.22 -11.97 -3.56
C ARG A 182 6.26 -12.85 -4.26
N ARG A 183 5.86 -13.60 -5.29
CA ARG A 183 6.76 -14.45 -6.09
C ARG A 183 7.80 -13.67 -6.88
N ARG A 184 7.61 -12.35 -7.03
CA ARG A 184 8.63 -11.47 -7.62
C ARG A 184 9.77 -11.16 -6.66
N GLU A 185 9.64 -11.51 -5.38
CA GLU A 185 10.62 -11.23 -4.32
C GLU A 185 11.02 -9.74 -4.29
N PRO A 186 10.05 -8.80 -4.27
CA PRO A 186 10.36 -7.38 -4.29
C PRO A 186 10.98 -6.94 -2.97
N ASP A 187 11.78 -5.88 -3.03
CA ASP A 187 12.35 -5.23 -1.85
C ASP A 187 11.29 -4.48 -1.05
N PHE A 188 10.27 -3.95 -1.72
CA PHE A 188 9.10 -3.33 -1.10
C PHE A 188 7.91 -3.27 -2.08
N PHE A 189 6.74 -2.97 -1.53
CA PHE A 189 5.51 -2.67 -2.26
C PHE A 189 5.08 -1.24 -1.99
N LEU A 190 4.82 -0.47 -3.06
CA LEU A 190 4.21 0.84 -3.00
C LEU A 190 2.71 0.69 -3.22
N HIS A 191 1.92 0.90 -2.17
CA HIS A 191 0.46 0.88 -2.23
C HIS A 191 -0.05 2.28 -2.59
N SER A 192 -0.56 2.43 -3.81
CA SER A 192 -0.94 3.72 -4.39
C SER A 192 -2.38 4.13 -4.05
N GLY A 193 -2.82 3.91 -2.83
CA GLY A 193 -4.17 4.27 -2.38
C GLY A 193 -5.21 3.18 -2.58
N ASP A 194 -6.44 3.47 -2.18
CA ASP A 194 -7.55 2.52 -2.18
C ASP A 194 -7.20 1.20 -1.52
N THR A 195 -6.53 1.30 -0.35
CA THR A 195 -6.24 0.14 0.49
C THR A 195 -7.53 -0.50 1.01
N ILE A 196 -8.59 0.27 1.05
CA ILE A 196 -9.96 -0.15 1.36
C ILE A 196 -10.95 0.64 0.51
N TYR A 197 -12.15 0.11 0.32
CA TYR A 197 -13.30 0.81 -0.24
C TYR A 197 -14.34 1.02 0.87
N ALA A 198 -14.19 2.10 1.65
CA ALA A 198 -15.05 2.39 2.79
C ALA A 198 -16.52 2.61 2.39
N ASP A 199 -16.76 3.08 1.19
CA ASP A 199 -18.07 3.37 0.60
C ASP A 199 -18.62 2.27 -0.32
N GLY A 200 -17.87 1.18 -0.51
CA GLY A 200 -18.25 0.04 -1.35
C GLY A 200 -18.77 -1.15 -0.51
N PRO A 201 -20.09 -1.35 -0.37
CA PRO A 201 -20.61 -2.55 0.30
C PRO A 201 -20.17 -3.83 -0.40
N ILE A 202 -19.75 -4.84 0.37
CA ILE A 202 -19.43 -6.18 -0.11
C ILE A 202 -20.59 -7.10 0.27
N LEU A 203 -21.35 -7.53 -0.74
CA LEU A 203 -22.46 -8.46 -0.58
C LEU A 203 -21.95 -9.90 -0.69
N ALA A 204 -22.70 -10.86 -0.13
CA ALA A 204 -22.32 -12.27 -0.14
C ALA A 204 -22.09 -12.81 -1.56
N GLU A 205 -22.85 -12.32 -2.52
CA GLU A 205 -22.77 -12.73 -3.92
C GLU A 205 -22.85 -11.50 -4.84
N THR A 206 -22.01 -11.51 -5.88
CA THR A 206 -22.03 -10.51 -6.96
C THR A 206 -22.01 -11.25 -8.29
N THR A 207 -22.89 -10.88 -9.23
CA THR A 207 -22.92 -11.49 -10.56
C THR A 207 -21.82 -10.85 -11.43
N ALA A 208 -20.91 -11.67 -11.93
CA ALA A 208 -19.87 -11.25 -12.87
C ALA A 208 -20.41 -11.11 -14.30
N GLU A 209 -19.64 -10.46 -15.17
CA GLU A 209 -19.98 -10.14 -16.58
C GLU A 209 -20.37 -11.35 -17.45
N ASN A 210 -19.89 -12.54 -17.09
CA ASN A 210 -20.18 -13.80 -17.78
C ASN A 210 -21.31 -14.62 -17.13
N GLY A 211 -22.05 -14.03 -16.18
CA GLY A 211 -23.09 -14.68 -15.41
C GLY A 211 -22.60 -15.61 -14.28
N ARG A 212 -21.28 -15.72 -14.08
CA ARG A 212 -20.73 -16.45 -12.92
C ARG A 212 -21.01 -15.67 -11.64
N ILE A 213 -21.19 -16.40 -10.56
CA ILE A 213 -21.36 -15.80 -9.24
C ILE A 213 -19.98 -15.69 -8.57
N TRP A 214 -19.65 -14.48 -8.16
CA TRP A 214 -18.53 -14.19 -7.27
C TRP A 214 -19.03 -14.23 -5.83
N LYS A 215 -18.56 -15.21 -5.07
CA LYS A 215 -18.94 -15.40 -3.66
C LYS A 215 -17.95 -14.72 -2.75
N ASN A 216 -18.41 -13.72 -2.04
CA ASN A 216 -17.59 -12.98 -1.10
C ASN A 216 -17.63 -13.58 0.30
N LEU A 217 -16.49 -13.55 0.98
CA LEU A 217 -16.46 -13.50 2.43
C LEU A 217 -17.08 -12.15 2.86
N VAL A 218 -17.95 -12.14 3.87
CA VAL A 218 -18.60 -10.92 4.34
C VAL A 218 -18.47 -10.81 5.85
N THR A 219 -18.18 -9.61 6.33
CA THR A 219 -18.28 -9.23 7.75
C THR A 219 -19.31 -8.10 7.90
N PRO A 220 -19.87 -7.88 9.10
CA PRO A 220 -20.83 -6.79 9.31
C PRO A 220 -20.32 -5.42 8.86
N GLU A 221 -19.03 -5.15 9.05
CA GLU A 221 -18.41 -3.85 8.77
C GLU A 221 -18.27 -3.57 7.27
N VAL A 222 -18.19 -4.61 6.43
CA VAL A 222 -18.07 -4.43 4.97
C VAL A 222 -19.41 -4.53 4.23
N ALA A 223 -20.50 -4.91 4.92
CA ALA A 223 -21.81 -5.10 4.31
C ALA A 223 -22.55 -3.79 3.98
N LYS A 224 -22.09 -2.66 4.48
CA LYS A 224 -22.61 -1.31 4.21
C LYS A 224 -21.46 -0.30 4.05
N VAL A 225 -21.76 0.95 3.71
CA VAL A 225 -20.78 2.04 3.77
C VAL A 225 -20.27 2.25 5.19
N ALA A 226 -18.99 2.55 5.35
CA ALA A 226 -18.41 2.82 6.67
C ALA A 226 -18.73 4.25 7.12
N GLU A 227 -19.23 4.38 8.34
CA GLU A 227 -19.59 5.64 8.97
C GLU A 227 -18.94 5.79 10.35
N THR A 228 -18.85 4.70 11.11
CA THR A 228 -18.22 4.67 12.43
C THR A 228 -16.75 4.30 12.33
N LEU A 229 -15.97 4.68 13.34
CA LEU A 229 -14.54 4.32 13.40
C LEU A 229 -14.32 2.80 13.32
N ASP A 230 -15.18 2.01 13.98
CA ASP A 230 -15.05 0.54 13.96
C ASP A 230 -15.36 -0.06 12.58
N GLU A 231 -16.28 0.52 11.82
CA GLU A 231 -16.54 0.12 10.43
C GLU A 231 -15.34 0.42 9.51
N TYR A 232 -14.70 1.60 9.65
CA TYR A 232 -13.44 1.89 8.94
C TYR A 232 -12.33 0.90 9.32
N ARG A 233 -12.13 0.64 10.62
CA ARG A 233 -11.18 -0.37 11.11
C ARG A 233 -11.50 -1.77 10.57
N GLY A 234 -12.80 -2.10 10.48
CA GLY A 234 -13.30 -3.36 9.95
C GLY A 234 -12.92 -3.62 8.50
N ARG A 235 -12.85 -2.55 7.67
CA ARG A 235 -12.40 -2.67 6.28
C ARG A 235 -10.94 -3.12 6.19
N TYR A 236 -10.05 -2.56 7.01
CA TYR A 236 -8.65 -3.01 7.07
C TYR A 236 -8.54 -4.43 7.61
N ARG A 237 -9.30 -4.77 8.67
CA ARG A 237 -9.36 -6.15 9.20
C ARG A 237 -9.78 -7.14 8.11
N TYR A 238 -10.77 -6.75 7.29
CA TYR A 238 -11.28 -7.58 6.20
C TYR A 238 -10.17 -7.97 5.22
N ASN A 239 -9.41 -7.02 4.68
CA ASN A 239 -8.33 -7.33 3.75
C ASN A 239 -7.28 -8.25 4.37
N LEU A 240 -6.98 -8.08 5.66
CA LEU A 240 -6.05 -8.94 6.40
C LEU A 240 -6.63 -10.34 6.75
N MET A 241 -7.90 -10.64 6.42
CA MET A 241 -8.44 -11.99 6.48
C MET A 241 -7.95 -12.85 5.31
N ASP A 242 -7.52 -12.23 4.21
CA ASP A 242 -6.97 -12.96 3.05
C ASP A 242 -5.57 -13.52 3.35
N GLU A 243 -5.35 -14.79 3.02
CA GLU A 243 -4.08 -15.46 3.30
C GLU A 243 -2.93 -14.93 2.44
N ASN A 244 -3.21 -14.59 1.16
CA ASN A 244 -2.19 -14.06 0.27
C ASN A 244 -1.73 -12.68 0.74
N VAL A 245 -2.67 -11.83 1.20
CA VAL A 245 -2.36 -10.52 1.78
C VAL A 245 -1.50 -10.68 3.03
N ARG A 246 -1.86 -11.60 3.96
CA ARG A 246 -1.05 -11.82 5.18
C ARG A 246 0.37 -12.31 4.88
N ARG A 247 0.51 -13.29 3.97
CA ARG A 247 1.84 -13.78 3.57
C ARG A 247 2.68 -12.69 2.93
N PHE A 248 2.07 -11.93 2.03
CA PHE A 248 2.72 -10.81 1.36
C PHE A 248 3.22 -9.78 2.38
N SER A 249 2.34 -9.37 3.30
CA SER A 249 2.64 -8.34 4.31
C SER A 249 3.72 -8.74 5.31
N ALA A 250 3.89 -10.05 5.56
CA ALA A 250 4.93 -10.58 6.44
C ALA A 250 6.31 -10.71 5.77
N GLU A 251 6.38 -10.65 4.43
CA GLU A 251 7.63 -10.86 3.68
C GLU A 251 8.03 -9.64 2.83
N VAL A 252 7.09 -8.74 2.52
CA VAL A 252 7.31 -7.59 1.64
C VAL A 252 6.99 -6.30 2.39
N PRO A 253 8.00 -5.46 2.66
CA PRO A 253 7.79 -4.14 3.25
C PRO A 253 6.87 -3.28 2.40
N GLN A 254 6.02 -2.50 3.05
CA GLN A 254 5.01 -1.68 2.38
C GLN A 254 5.27 -0.20 2.59
N ILE A 255 5.01 0.60 1.56
CA ILE A 255 4.94 2.06 1.59
C ILE A 255 3.52 2.41 1.19
N TRP A 256 2.70 2.86 2.15
CA TRP A 256 1.31 3.18 1.89
C TRP A 256 1.12 4.64 1.55
N GLN A 257 0.29 4.88 0.58
CA GLN A 257 -0.37 6.12 0.21
C GLN A 257 -1.87 5.91 0.46
N TRP A 258 -2.67 6.95 0.62
CA TRP A 258 -4.11 6.83 0.61
C TRP A 258 -4.70 7.53 -0.60
N ASP A 259 -5.95 7.19 -0.94
CA ASP A 259 -6.71 7.80 -2.00
C ASP A 259 -8.11 8.19 -1.47
N ASP A 260 -9.13 8.23 -2.29
CA ASP A 260 -10.46 8.70 -1.89
C ASP A 260 -11.28 7.63 -1.17
N HIS A 261 -11.22 6.38 -1.58
CA HIS A 261 -12.04 5.31 -1.01
C HIS A 261 -11.64 4.89 0.41
N GLU A 262 -10.53 5.38 0.93
CA GLU A 262 -10.28 5.33 2.36
C GLU A 262 -11.33 6.11 3.15
N VAL A 263 -12.02 7.08 2.50
CA VAL A 263 -13.10 7.89 3.08
C VAL A 263 -14.41 7.62 2.35
N THR A 264 -14.53 8.06 1.10
CA THR A 264 -15.67 7.88 0.19
C THR A 264 -15.30 8.35 -1.22
N ASN A 265 -15.85 7.71 -2.24
CA ASN A 265 -15.60 8.00 -3.65
C ASN A 265 -15.53 9.50 -3.95
N ASN A 266 -14.47 9.93 -4.61
CA ASN A 266 -14.20 11.29 -5.05
C ASN A 266 -14.30 12.34 -3.95
N TRP A 267 -13.91 12.02 -2.70
CA TRP A 267 -14.05 12.97 -1.61
C TRP A 267 -13.11 14.18 -1.76
N SER A 268 -13.61 15.28 -1.31
CA SER A 268 -12.88 16.52 -1.07
C SER A 268 -13.47 17.18 0.18
N PRO A 269 -12.84 18.22 0.75
CA PRO A 269 -13.37 18.90 1.94
C PRO A 269 -14.79 19.44 1.79
N THR A 270 -15.23 19.65 0.56
CA THR A 270 -16.58 20.17 0.23
C THR A 270 -17.53 19.08 -0.29
N LYS A 271 -17.18 17.79 -0.19
CA LYS A 271 -18.06 16.70 -0.61
C LYS A 271 -19.39 16.76 0.12
N ASP A 272 -20.47 16.84 -0.64
CA ASP A 272 -21.84 16.86 -0.13
C ASP A 272 -22.43 15.44 -0.19
N LEU A 273 -22.78 14.89 0.97
CA LEU A 273 -23.41 13.59 1.11
C LEU A 273 -24.93 13.67 1.38
N SER A 274 -25.54 14.87 1.32
CA SER A 274 -26.95 15.08 1.68
C SER A 274 -27.89 14.20 0.85
N ALA A 275 -27.60 14.00 -0.45
CA ALA A 275 -28.39 13.19 -1.36
C ALA A 275 -28.03 11.69 -1.35
N ASP A 276 -26.94 11.27 -0.73
CA ASP A 276 -26.55 9.85 -0.68
C ASP A 276 -27.24 9.15 0.48
N ALA A 277 -28.34 8.43 0.16
CA ALA A 277 -29.15 7.71 1.14
C ALA A 277 -28.42 6.56 1.87
N ARG A 278 -27.23 6.15 1.39
CA ARG A 278 -26.42 5.10 2.03
C ARG A 278 -25.84 5.56 3.36
N TYR A 279 -25.60 6.88 3.52
CA TYR A 279 -25.02 7.48 4.71
C TYR A 279 -26.08 8.06 5.63
N THR A 280 -25.95 7.80 6.92
CA THR A 280 -26.66 8.52 8.02
C THR A 280 -25.81 9.72 8.47
N GLU A 281 -24.48 9.55 8.57
CA GLU A 281 -23.56 10.64 8.83
C GLU A 281 -23.31 11.42 7.54
N LYS A 282 -23.74 12.69 7.50
CA LYS A 282 -23.62 13.56 6.32
C LYS A 282 -22.42 14.50 6.38
N ASN A 283 -21.78 14.60 7.53
CA ASN A 283 -20.65 15.49 7.71
C ASN A 283 -19.37 14.82 7.23
N ILE A 284 -18.87 15.26 6.09
CA ILE A 284 -17.63 14.72 5.49
C ILE A 284 -16.42 14.85 6.42
N ALA A 285 -16.29 15.95 7.18
CA ALA A 285 -15.17 16.13 8.10
C ALA A 285 -15.16 15.07 9.22
N THR A 286 -16.34 14.63 9.67
CA THR A 286 -16.47 13.54 10.64
C THR A 286 -15.99 12.21 10.05
N LEU A 287 -16.38 11.91 8.80
CA LEU A 287 -15.94 10.69 8.11
C LEU A 287 -14.42 10.71 7.88
N VAL A 288 -13.88 11.84 7.41
CA VAL A 288 -12.43 12.03 7.21
C VAL A 288 -11.65 11.80 8.50
N ALA A 289 -12.12 12.35 9.62
CA ALA A 289 -11.44 12.18 10.91
C ALA A 289 -11.39 10.69 11.33
N ARG A 290 -12.50 9.96 11.17
CA ARG A 290 -12.59 8.51 11.48
C ARG A 290 -11.71 7.68 10.54
N ALA A 291 -11.78 7.96 9.24
CA ALA A 291 -10.97 7.31 8.21
C ALA A 291 -9.46 7.52 8.45
N THR A 292 -9.05 8.78 8.69
CA THR A 292 -7.65 9.12 9.00
C THR A 292 -7.14 8.39 10.23
N GLN A 293 -7.96 8.29 11.28
CA GLN A 293 -7.59 7.54 12.47
C GLN A 293 -7.40 6.06 12.14
N ALA A 294 -8.36 5.43 11.45
CA ALA A 294 -8.26 4.02 11.07
C ALA A 294 -7.05 3.77 10.15
N PHE A 295 -6.82 4.63 9.14
CA PHE A 295 -5.64 4.54 8.28
C PHE A 295 -4.35 4.57 9.09
N ARG A 296 -4.20 5.55 9.99
CA ARG A 296 -3.01 5.67 10.83
C ARG A 296 -2.82 4.48 11.78
N GLU A 297 -3.89 3.84 12.24
CA GLU A 297 -3.81 2.66 13.10
C GLU A 297 -3.37 1.42 12.33
N TYR A 298 -3.74 1.30 11.05
CA TYR A 298 -3.48 0.09 10.25
C TYR A 298 -2.27 0.18 9.31
N ALA A 299 -1.92 1.38 8.83
CA ALA A 299 -0.77 1.55 7.95
C ALA A 299 0.56 1.22 8.67
N PRO A 300 1.41 0.37 8.09
CA PRO A 300 2.72 0.04 8.65
C PRO A 300 3.73 1.15 8.36
N MET A 301 3.40 2.38 8.73
CA MET A 301 4.20 3.57 8.46
C MET A 301 4.74 4.21 9.73
N ARG A 302 5.81 4.97 9.59
CA ARG A 302 6.30 5.83 10.67
C ARG A 302 5.33 6.96 10.90
N ILE A 303 4.99 7.19 12.16
CA ILE A 303 4.20 8.34 12.59
C ILE A 303 5.05 9.12 13.57
N GLY A 304 5.40 10.34 13.21
CA GLY A 304 6.16 11.23 14.06
C GLY A 304 5.33 11.79 15.23
N SER A 305 6.02 12.46 16.14
CA SER A 305 5.42 13.02 17.35
C SER A 305 4.86 14.43 17.15
N THR A 306 5.31 15.15 16.12
CA THR A 306 4.87 16.50 15.78
C THR A 306 3.85 16.50 14.64
N ALA A 307 3.03 17.55 14.54
CA ALA A 307 2.06 17.67 13.46
C ALA A 307 2.73 17.62 12.06
N ALA A 308 3.90 18.23 11.90
CA ALA A 308 4.66 18.20 10.65
C ALA A 308 5.19 16.80 10.31
N GLU A 309 5.43 15.95 11.31
CA GLU A 309 5.85 14.55 11.12
C GLU A 309 4.65 13.59 10.97
N GLN A 310 3.44 14.08 11.15
CA GLN A 310 2.19 13.31 11.01
C GLN A 310 1.54 13.48 9.63
N THR A 311 2.21 14.19 8.69
CA THR A 311 1.77 14.23 7.30
C THR A 311 1.81 12.85 6.67
N LEU A 312 0.90 12.58 5.73
CA LEU A 312 0.92 11.31 4.98
C LEU A 312 1.94 11.36 3.86
N TYR A 313 2.18 12.56 3.27
CA TYR A 313 3.25 12.73 2.29
C TYR A 313 4.62 12.64 2.96
N ARG A 314 5.50 11.89 2.34
CA ARG A 314 6.84 11.63 2.89
C ARG A 314 7.81 11.12 1.82
N LYS A 315 9.10 11.19 2.14
CA LYS A 315 10.16 10.60 1.33
C LYS A 315 10.68 9.32 1.97
N VAL A 316 10.80 8.27 1.15
CA VAL A 316 11.49 7.04 1.51
C VAL A 316 12.72 6.90 0.62
N SER A 317 13.92 6.98 1.23
CA SER A 317 15.18 6.83 0.52
C SER A 317 15.60 5.36 0.53
N TYR A 318 15.76 4.76 -0.66
CA TYR A 318 16.12 3.36 -0.82
C TYR A 318 17.53 3.22 -1.44
N GLY A 319 18.52 3.74 -0.73
CA GLY A 319 19.93 3.75 -1.14
C GLY A 319 20.24 4.79 -2.22
N PRO A 320 21.40 4.67 -2.89
CA PRO A 320 21.84 5.67 -3.86
C PRO A 320 21.10 5.61 -5.19
N LEU A 321 20.34 4.54 -5.43
CA LEU A 321 19.65 4.33 -6.71
C LEU A 321 18.25 4.92 -6.73
N LEU A 322 17.59 5.12 -5.56
CA LEU A 322 16.16 5.41 -5.53
C LEU A 322 15.73 6.27 -4.34
N ASP A 323 15.05 7.37 -4.63
CA ASP A 323 14.19 8.10 -3.70
C ASP A 323 12.73 7.97 -4.17
N VAL A 324 11.82 7.64 -3.25
CA VAL A 324 10.36 7.61 -3.46
C VAL A 324 9.73 8.78 -2.71
N PHE A 325 9.04 9.65 -3.44
CA PHE A 325 8.26 10.76 -2.92
C PHE A 325 6.79 10.37 -2.93
N VAL A 326 6.25 10.03 -1.78
CA VAL A 326 4.85 9.64 -1.58
C VAL A 326 4.02 10.89 -1.41
N LEU A 327 3.03 11.10 -2.26
CA LEU A 327 2.14 12.26 -2.21
C LEU A 327 0.88 11.98 -1.38
N ASP A 328 0.28 13.04 -0.89
CA ASP A 328 -1.07 13.08 -0.34
C ASP A 328 -1.92 14.02 -1.23
N MET A 329 -2.66 13.43 -2.15
CA MET A 329 -3.45 14.17 -3.13
C MET A 329 -4.90 14.41 -2.65
N ARG A 330 -5.22 14.06 -1.39
CA ARG A 330 -6.57 14.13 -0.85
C ARG A 330 -6.75 15.15 0.27
N THR A 331 -5.83 15.18 1.25
CA THR A 331 -6.00 16.00 2.47
C THR A 331 -6.08 17.50 2.19
N TYR A 332 -5.34 18.00 1.22
CA TYR A 332 -5.11 19.44 1.03
C TYR A 332 -5.88 20.05 -0.14
N ARG A 333 -6.54 19.21 -0.94
CA ARG A 333 -7.19 19.62 -2.19
C ARG A 333 -8.42 20.48 -1.97
N GLY A 334 -8.69 21.37 -2.93
CA GLY A 334 -9.96 22.08 -3.05
C GLY A 334 -11.13 21.18 -3.46
N GLY A 335 -12.33 21.74 -3.49
CA GLY A 335 -13.54 21.03 -3.92
C GLY A 335 -13.47 20.57 -5.39
N ASN A 336 -14.24 19.53 -5.73
CA ASN A 336 -14.42 19.12 -7.12
C ASN A 336 -15.34 20.09 -7.83
N THR A 337 -14.80 20.88 -8.75
CA THR A 337 -15.49 21.93 -9.51
C THR A 337 -15.35 21.68 -11.01
N ALA A 338 -15.80 22.63 -11.84
CA ALA A 338 -15.53 22.59 -13.28
C ALA A 338 -14.03 22.73 -13.62
N ASN A 339 -13.18 23.08 -12.65
CA ASN A 339 -11.73 23.12 -12.75
C ASN A 339 -11.22 24.02 -13.90
N LEU A 340 -11.89 25.16 -14.13
CA LEU A 340 -11.62 26.10 -15.23
C LEU A 340 -11.15 27.48 -14.77
N GLN A 341 -10.70 27.63 -13.52
CA GLN A 341 -10.18 28.85 -12.96
C GLN A 341 -8.90 29.28 -13.71
N THR A 342 -8.78 30.56 -14.06
CA THR A 342 -7.63 31.11 -14.79
C THR A 342 -6.48 31.57 -13.87
N VAL A 343 -6.73 31.61 -12.56
CA VAL A 343 -5.77 31.99 -11.53
C VAL A 343 -5.90 31.05 -10.34
N GLU A 344 -4.79 30.79 -9.65
CA GLU A 344 -4.77 29.94 -8.45
C GLU A 344 -5.64 30.56 -7.34
N ASN A 345 -6.46 29.72 -6.69
CA ASN A 345 -7.29 30.03 -5.53
C ASN A 345 -7.57 28.76 -4.71
N GLY A 346 -8.45 28.81 -3.71
CA GLY A 346 -8.75 27.66 -2.86
C GLY A 346 -9.28 26.41 -3.61
N ASP A 347 -9.99 26.61 -4.73
CA ASP A 347 -10.53 25.50 -5.53
C ASP A 347 -9.49 24.87 -6.46
N THR A 348 -8.40 25.57 -6.77
CA THR A 348 -7.34 25.08 -7.66
C THR A 348 -6.23 24.33 -6.90
N VAL A 349 -6.29 24.31 -5.58
CA VAL A 349 -5.33 23.58 -4.74
C VAL A 349 -5.52 22.08 -4.92
N PHE A 350 -4.42 21.37 -5.10
CA PHE A 350 -4.40 19.92 -5.18
C PHE A 350 -3.46 19.30 -4.14
N LEU A 351 -2.18 19.65 -4.14
CA LEU A 351 -1.20 19.25 -3.14
C LEU A 351 -1.11 20.26 -1.99
N GLY A 352 -1.39 21.52 -2.26
CA GLY A 352 -1.13 22.62 -1.35
C GLY A 352 0.33 23.09 -1.35
N ASN A 353 0.54 24.35 -0.94
CA ASN A 353 1.86 24.98 -1.07
C ASN A 353 2.96 24.28 -0.26
N GLU A 354 2.67 23.87 0.96
CA GLU A 354 3.67 23.23 1.83
C GLU A 354 4.16 21.89 1.24
N GLN A 355 3.25 21.05 0.79
CA GLN A 355 3.61 19.79 0.15
C GLN A 355 4.31 20.01 -1.19
N LEU A 356 3.83 20.97 -2.00
CA LEU A 356 4.44 21.31 -3.28
C LEU A 356 5.89 21.75 -3.09
N GLU A 357 6.16 22.68 -2.16
CA GLU A 357 7.51 23.16 -1.86
C GLU A 357 8.39 22.04 -1.33
N TRP A 358 7.86 21.19 -0.44
CA TRP A 358 8.55 20.01 0.04
C TRP A 358 8.96 19.09 -1.12
N LEU A 359 8.02 18.80 -2.04
CA LEU A 359 8.28 17.93 -3.19
C LEU A 359 9.34 18.54 -4.12
N VAL A 360 9.18 19.80 -4.52
CA VAL A 360 10.12 20.51 -5.40
C VAL A 360 11.53 20.50 -4.80
N ASN A 361 11.66 20.88 -3.51
CA ASN A 361 12.94 20.92 -2.83
C ASN A 361 13.53 19.52 -2.69
N GLY A 362 12.71 18.53 -2.32
CA GLY A 362 13.12 17.14 -2.17
C GLY A 362 13.65 16.54 -3.47
N VAL A 363 12.93 16.74 -4.58
CA VAL A 363 13.32 16.24 -5.92
C VAL A 363 14.60 16.90 -6.42
N LYS A 364 14.73 18.23 -6.25
CA LYS A 364 15.95 18.98 -6.64
C LYS A 364 17.18 18.61 -5.83
N GLN A 365 17.01 18.32 -4.54
CA GLN A 365 18.13 18.00 -3.63
C GLN A 365 18.46 16.50 -3.62
N SER A 366 17.62 15.67 -4.20
CA SER A 366 17.84 14.22 -4.24
C SER A 366 19.11 13.87 -4.98
N GLN A 367 19.97 13.09 -4.31
CA GLN A 367 21.21 12.54 -4.89
C GLN A 367 20.99 11.12 -5.45
N ALA A 368 19.79 10.56 -5.30
CA ALA A 368 19.46 9.26 -5.86
C ALA A 368 19.43 9.31 -7.39
N THR A 369 19.84 8.22 -8.03
CA THR A 369 19.80 8.12 -9.49
C THR A 369 18.37 8.35 -10.00
N TRP A 370 17.38 7.66 -9.40
CA TRP A 370 15.96 7.75 -9.78
C TRP A 370 15.14 8.42 -8.70
N LYS A 371 14.20 9.26 -9.12
CA LYS A 371 13.18 9.92 -8.28
C LYS A 371 11.83 9.42 -8.74
N ILE A 372 11.19 8.59 -7.93
CA ILE A 372 9.82 8.17 -8.17
C ILE A 372 8.89 9.14 -7.44
N ILE A 373 7.97 9.74 -8.19
CA ILE A 373 6.84 10.46 -7.61
C ILE A 373 5.67 9.48 -7.60
N ALA A 374 5.30 9.07 -6.38
CA ALA A 374 4.17 8.19 -6.14
C ALA A 374 2.92 9.04 -5.93
N ALA A 375 2.03 8.98 -6.89
CA ALA A 375 0.73 9.64 -6.87
C ALA A 375 -0.38 8.57 -6.85
N ASP A 376 -1.52 8.88 -6.25
CA ASP A 376 -2.68 8.00 -6.30
C ASP A 376 -3.26 7.96 -7.73
N MET A 377 -3.56 9.13 -8.32
CA MET A 377 -4.19 9.23 -9.64
C MET A 377 -3.26 9.78 -10.73
N PRO A 378 -3.54 9.46 -12.02
CA PRO A 378 -2.79 9.97 -13.16
C PRO A 378 -2.98 11.48 -13.40
N ILE A 379 -1.94 12.11 -14.00
CA ILE A 379 -1.89 13.55 -14.21
C ILE A 379 -2.85 14.01 -15.33
N GLY A 380 -2.79 13.36 -16.48
CA GLY A 380 -3.43 13.84 -17.71
C GLY A 380 -4.61 13.00 -18.18
N LEU A 381 -5.39 12.44 -17.26
CA LEU A 381 -6.60 11.67 -17.57
C LEU A 381 -7.85 12.39 -17.09
N TRP A 382 -8.90 12.34 -17.90
CA TRP A 382 -10.22 12.86 -17.53
C TRP A 382 -10.88 11.90 -16.53
N VAL A 383 -11.02 12.32 -15.28
CA VAL A 383 -11.79 11.58 -14.26
C VAL A 383 -12.94 12.49 -13.78
N PRO A 384 -14.18 12.25 -14.25
CA PRO A 384 -15.32 13.08 -13.91
C PRO A 384 -15.89 12.76 -12.51
N ASP A 385 -16.41 13.77 -11.83
CA ASP A 385 -17.17 13.67 -10.57
C ASP A 385 -18.61 14.22 -10.73
N GLY A 386 -19.32 13.75 -11.74
CA GLY A 386 -20.68 14.15 -12.02
C GLY A 386 -20.82 15.59 -12.51
N LYS A 387 -21.91 16.27 -12.12
CA LYS A 387 -22.23 17.64 -12.55
C LYS A 387 -22.60 18.52 -11.36
N ASP A 388 -22.37 19.82 -11.50
CA ASP A 388 -22.86 20.81 -10.56
C ASP A 388 -24.36 21.13 -10.77
N ALA A 389 -24.94 21.99 -9.95
CA ALA A 389 -26.35 22.38 -10.04
C ALA A 389 -26.68 23.14 -11.33
N ALA A 390 -25.69 23.73 -12.00
CA ALA A 390 -25.84 24.44 -13.28
C ALA A 390 -25.67 23.48 -14.48
N GLY A 391 -25.33 22.19 -14.24
CA GLY A 391 -25.13 21.19 -15.28
C GLY A 391 -23.71 21.13 -15.84
N ASN A 392 -22.75 21.90 -15.30
CA ASN A 392 -21.34 21.82 -15.69
C ASN A 392 -20.70 20.54 -15.14
N ALA A 393 -19.81 19.92 -15.91
CA ALA A 393 -19.01 18.81 -15.43
C ALA A 393 -18.15 19.23 -14.23
N ARG A 394 -18.05 18.36 -13.22
CA ARG A 394 -17.06 18.48 -12.15
C ARG A 394 -16.00 17.42 -12.38
N TRP A 395 -14.79 17.73 -11.98
CA TRP A 395 -13.63 16.87 -12.18
C TRP A 395 -13.01 16.48 -10.83
N GLU A 396 -12.74 15.22 -10.70
CA GLU A 396 -11.91 14.71 -9.62
C GLU A 396 -10.43 14.89 -9.94
N ALA A 397 -10.06 14.60 -11.18
CA ALA A 397 -8.70 14.67 -11.70
C ALA A 397 -8.04 16.05 -11.58
N ILE A 398 -6.73 16.07 -11.82
CA ILE A 398 -5.98 17.29 -12.14
C ILE A 398 -6.51 17.87 -13.46
N ALA A 399 -6.63 17.03 -14.47
CA ALA A 399 -7.18 17.37 -15.78
C ALA A 399 -8.64 17.86 -15.70
N ASN A 400 -8.99 18.81 -16.56
CA ASN A 400 -10.27 19.52 -16.51
C ASN A 400 -11.18 19.26 -17.72
N GLY A 401 -10.78 18.38 -18.62
CA GLY A 401 -11.55 18.05 -19.83
C GLY A 401 -11.50 19.13 -20.91
N ASN A 402 -10.57 20.08 -20.84
CA ASN A 402 -10.40 21.14 -21.81
C ASN A 402 -8.96 21.16 -22.34
N ASP A 403 -8.77 20.64 -23.53
CA ASP A 403 -7.48 20.55 -24.24
C ASP A 403 -6.90 21.95 -24.56
N GLY A 404 -6.48 22.69 -23.55
CA GLY A 404 -6.04 24.07 -23.68
C GLY A 404 -4.88 24.47 -22.80
N ALA A 405 -4.77 25.75 -22.52
CA ALA A 405 -3.84 26.24 -21.51
C ALA A 405 -4.22 25.70 -20.13
N ALA A 406 -3.23 25.55 -19.24
CA ALA A 406 -3.45 25.07 -17.88
C ALA A 406 -4.49 25.95 -17.14
N LEU A 407 -5.52 25.32 -16.59
CA LEU A 407 -6.61 25.91 -15.82
C LEU A 407 -6.87 25.08 -14.55
N GLY A 408 -7.48 25.72 -13.57
CA GLY A 408 -7.87 25.04 -12.34
C GLY A 408 -6.66 24.41 -11.65
N ARG A 409 -6.76 23.13 -11.31
CA ARG A 409 -5.69 22.34 -10.63
C ARG A 409 -4.44 22.14 -11.49
N GLU A 410 -4.57 22.24 -12.81
CA GLU A 410 -3.43 22.17 -13.71
C GLU A 410 -2.47 23.36 -13.52
N LEU A 411 -2.92 24.50 -12.98
CA LEU A 411 -2.05 25.62 -12.64
C LEU A 411 -0.99 25.24 -11.60
N GLU A 412 -1.40 24.53 -10.55
CA GLU A 412 -0.47 24.03 -9.53
C GLU A 412 0.48 22.98 -10.12
N THR A 413 -0.03 22.04 -10.94
CA THR A 413 0.78 21.03 -11.63
C THR A 413 1.76 21.66 -12.62
N ALA A 414 1.36 22.70 -13.37
CA ALA A 414 2.25 23.45 -14.25
C ALA A 414 3.38 24.12 -13.46
N ARG A 415 3.07 24.68 -12.29
CA ARG A 415 4.06 25.25 -11.37
C ARG A 415 5.05 24.20 -10.87
N LEU A 416 4.56 23.01 -10.49
CA LEU A 416 5.40 21.87 -10.09
C LEU A 416 6.34 21.45 -11.21
N LEU A 417 5.79 21.15 -12.39
CA LEU A 417 6.56 20.63 -13.53
C LEU A 417 7.63 21.65 -14.00
N ARG A 418 7.29 22.96 -14.03
CA ARG A 418 8.26 24.04 -14.28
C ARG A 418 9.36 24.07 -13.22
N ALA A 419 9.00 23.93 -11.94
CA ALA A 419 9.95 24.04 -10.85
C ALA A 419 10.97 22.89 -10.83
N ILE A 420 10.60 21.68 -11.26
CA ILE A 420 11.50 20.52 -11.35
C ILE A 420 12.10 20.32 -12.75
N LYS A 421 11.85 21.25 -13.70
CA LYS A 421 12.42 21.19 -15.05
C LYS A 421 13.95 21.06 -14.99
N GLY A 422 14.51 20.15 -15.79
CA GLY A 422 15.94 19.87 -15.83
C GLY A 422 16.43 18.88 -14.75
N VAL A 423 15.59 18.45 -13.81
CA VAL A 423 15.96 17.38 -12.89
C VAL A 423 15.86 16.03 -13.65
N PRO A 424 16.96 15.26 -13.76
CA PRO A 424 16.95 14.01 -14.53
C PRO A 424 16.29 12.87 -13.75
N ASN A 425 15.84 11.84 -14.49
CA ASN A 425 15.41 10.55 -13.96
C ASN A 425 14.22 10.65 -12.99
N VAL A 426 13.23 11.48 -13.32
CA VAL A 426 11.95 11.58 -12.61
C VAL A 426 10.92 10.72 -13.34
N VAL A 427 10.23 9.85 -12.60
CA VAL A 427 9.18 8.95 -13.11
C VAL A 427 7.99 9.01 -12.18
N TRP A 428 6.77 9.02 -12.74
CA TRP A 428 5.52 8.98 -11.99
C TRP A 428 4.95 7.57 -12.00
N LEU A 429 4.52 7.09 -10.82
CA LEU A 429 3.80 5.82 -10.66
C LEU A 429 2.45 6.12 -10.02
N THR A 430 1.37 5.62 -10.66
CA THR A 430 -0.02 5.93 -10.30
C THR A 430 -0.90 4.69 -10.34
N ALA A 431 -2.18 4.82 -9.90
CA ALA A 431 -3.22 3.79 -9.90
C ALA A 431 -4.61 4.39 -10.19
N ASP A 432 -5.62 4.23 -9.33
CA ASP A 432 -6.95 4.86 -9.29
C ASP A 432 -7.90 4.49 -10.43
N VAL A 433 -7.45 4.55 -11.68
CA VAL A 433 -8.34 4.43 -12.85
C VAL A 433 -8.70 2.99 -13.25
N HIS A 434 -8.22 1.98 -12.51
CA HIS A 434 -8.61 0.57 -12.62
C HIS A 434 -8.30 -0.12 -13.96
N TYR A 435 -7.19 0.27 -14.58
CA TYR A 435 -6.54 -0.41 -15.71
C TYR A 435 -5.06 -0.11 -15.72
N CYS A 436 -4.26 -0.77 -16.57
CA CYS A 436 -2.85 -0.43 -16.67
C CYS A 436 -2.53 0.32 -17.95
N ALA A 437 -1.63 1.31 -17.85
CA ALA A 437 -1.20 2.14 -18.97
C ALA A 437 0.23 2.65 -18.81
N ALA A 438 0.81 3.10 -19.94
CA ALA A 438 2.07 3.84 -19.98
C ALA A 438 1.89 5.09 -20.83
N HIS A 439 2.12 6.25 -20.23
CA HIS A 439 2.02 7.55 -20.86
C HIS A 439 3.40 8.22 -20.92
N TYR A 440 3.70 8.85 -22.06
CA TYR A 440 4.86 9.70 -22.20
C TYR A 440 4.44 11.14 -22.38
N TYR A 441 4.81 11.99 -21.45
CA TYR A 441 4.50 13.41 -21.50
C TYR A 441 5.56 14.15 -22.27
N ASP A 442 5.16 14.75 -23.43
CA ASP A 442 6.04 15.39 -24.38
C ASP A 442 5.70 16.87 -24.47
N PRO A 443 6.58 17.77 -24.01
CA PRO A 443 6.33 19.22 -24.11
C PRO A 443 6.14 19.71 -25.55
N SER A 444 6.63 18.99 -26.56
CA SER A 444 6.39 19.35 -27.96
C SER A 444 4.96 19.05 -28.44
N LYS A 445 4.18 18.30 -27.67
CA LYS A 445 2.80 17.92 -27.91
C LYS A 445 1.82 18.58 -26.92
N ALA A 446 2.35 19.32 -25.97
CA ALA A 446 1.60 19.94 -24.88
C ALA A 446 1.16 21.36 -25.22
N GLN A 447 0.10 21.83 -24.58
CA GLN A 447 -0.28 23.24 -24.57
C GLN A 447 0.58 24.03 -23.57
N PHE A 448 0.88 23.43 -22.42
CA PHE A 448 1.88 23.93 -21.47
C PHE A 448 3.21 23.22 -21.76
N THR A 449 4.21 23.99 -22.22
CA THR A 449 5.48 23.43 -22.75
C THR A 449 6.70 23.59 -21.83
N ASP A 450 6.54 24.29 -20.69
CA ASP A 450 7.67 24.66 -19.82
C ASP A 450 7.96 23.56 -18.77
N PHE A 451 8.29 22.36 -19.25
CA PHE A 451 8.70 21.22 -18.42
C PHE A 451 9.68 20.30 -19.17
N SER A 452 10.32 19.37 -18.48
CA SER A 452 11.09 18.29 -19.10
C SER A 452 10.19 17.07 -19.35
N PRO A 453 10.37 16.35 -20.46
CA PRO A 453 9.57 15.15 -20.73
C PRO A 453 9.73 14.10 -19.63
N PHE A 454 8.66 13.37 -19.35
CA PHE A 454 8.66 12.33 -18.31
C PHE A 454 7.71 11.17 -18.66
N TRP A 455 7.90 10.05 -17.94
CA TRP A 455 7.04 8.88 -18.01
C TRP A 455 6.10 8.82 -16.80
N GLU A 456 4.87 8.42 -17.06
CA GLU A 456 3.89 8.00 -16.08
C GLU A 456 3.45 6.57 -16.38
N PHE A 457 3.45 5.72 -15.36
CA PHE A 457 2.96 4.35 -15.47
C PHE A 457 1.82 4.14 -14.47
N VAL A 458 0.72 3.61 -14.97
CA VAL A 458 -0.51 3.34 -14.23
C VAL A 458 -0.63 1.84 -14.00
N ALA A 459 -0.90 1.40 -12.77
CA ALA A 459 -1.07 0.00 -12.45
C ALA A 459 -2.15 -0.20 -11.39
N GLY A 460 -3.19 -0.92 -11.74
CA GLY A 460 -4.35 -1.32 -10.94
C GLY A 460 -5.44 -1.88 -11.85
N PRO A 461 -6.54 -2.35 -11.28
CA PRO A 461 -6.74 -2.60 -9.85
C PRO A 461 -6.04 -3.89 -9.42
N LEU A 462 -5.72 -3.99 -8.12
CA LEU A 462 -5.18 -5.24 -7.56
C LEU A 462 -6.28 -6.27 -7.31
N ASN A 463 -7.41 -5.85 -6.75
CA ASN A 463 -8.59 -6.71 -6.58
C ASN A 463 -9.87 -5.86 -6.48
N ALA A 464 -10.26 -5.25 -7.57
CA ALA A 464 -11.45 -4.41 -7.66
C ALA A 464 -12.09 -4.52 -9.05
N GLY A 465 -13.22 -3.87 -9.25
CA GLY A 465 -13.83 -3.74 -10.56
C GLY A 465 -12.93 -2.98 -11.52
N THR A 466 -13.03 -3.24 -12.81
CA THR A 466 -12.20 -2.60 -13.82
C THR A 466 -13.01 -1.60 -14.64
N PHE A 467 -12.37 -0.51 -15.04
CA PHE A 467 -13.01 0.59 -15.76
C PHE A 467 -12.12 1.09 -16.91
N GLY A 468 -12.52 2.18 -17.53
CA GLY A 468 -11.75 2.88 -18.56
C GLY A 468 -11.87 2.31 -19.98
N PRO A 469 -10.98 2.70 -20.90
CA PRO A 469 -9.94 3.70 -20.69
C PRO A 469 -10.49 5.12 -20.60
N ASN A 470 -9.82 5.99 -19.84
CA ASN A 470 -10.12 7.40 -19.74
C ASN A 470 -9.55 8.17 -20.93
N GLN A 471 -10.15 9.32 -21.23
CA GLN A 471 -9.63 10.23 -22.25
C GLN A 471 -8.38 10.96 -21.73
N LEU A 472 -7.44 11.24 -22.64
CA LEU A 472 -6.25 12.02 -22.35
C LEU A 472 -6.58 13.52 -22.47
N ASP A 473 -5.95 14.33 -21.62
CA ASP A 473 -5.98 15.78 -21.65
C ASP A 473 -4.69 16.31 -22.28
N ALA A 474 -4.80 17.17 -23.28
CA ALA A 474 -3.66 17.66 -24.04
C ALA A 474 -2.86 18.77 -23.34
N THR A 475 -3.29 19.27 -22.19
CA THR A 475 -2.62 20.38 -21.48
C THR A 475 -1.14 20.09 -21.25
N PHE A 476 -0.80 18.91 -20.79
CA PHE A 476 0.61 18.46 -20.59
C PHE A 476 1.09 17.46 -21.65
N GLY A 477 0.33 17.27 -22.74
CA GLY A 477 0.72 16.50 -23.92
C GLY A 477 1.01 15.01 -23.67
N PRO A 478 0.20 14.27 -22.88
CA PRO A 478 0.39 12.83 -22.71
C PRO A 478 0.23 12.09 -24.04
N GLN A 479 1.16 11.20 -24.32
CA GLN A 479 1.12 10.29 -25.45
C GLN A 479 0.85 8.89 -24.93
N LEU A 480 -0.22 8.25 -25.38
CA LEU A 480 -0.52 6.87 -25.05
C LEU A 480 0.52 5.97 -25.74
N VAL A 481 1.34 5.29 -24.93
CA VAL A 481 2.32 4.31 -25.42
C VAL A 481 1.78 2.89 -25.30
N PHE A 482 1.08 2.61 -24.22
CA PHE A 482 0.44 1.33 -23.95
C PHE A 482 -0.78 1.51 -23.04
N GLN A 483 -1.81 0.71 -23.27
CA GLN A 483 -2.89 0.51 -22.30
C GLN A 483 -3.49 -0.88 -22.42
N LYS A 484 -3.94 -1.44 -21.29
CA LYS A 484 -4.78 -2.63 -21.25
C LYS A 484 -5.93 -2.37 -20.28
N ALA A 485 -7.10 -2.12 -20.86
CA ALA A 485 -8.33 -1.74 -20.18
C ALA A 485 -9.49 -2.61 -20.67
N PRO A 486 -10.64 -2.63 -19.97
CA PRO A 486 -11.84 -3.31 -20.45
C PRO A 486 -12.24 -2.86 -21.87
N PRO A 487 -12.91 -3.72 -22.65
CA PRO A 487 -13.49 -3.32 -23.92
C PRO A 487 -14.48 -2.18 -23.79
N ALA A 488 -14.59 -1.35 -24.81
CA ALA A 488 -15.50 -0.19 -24.82
C ALA A 488 -16.94 -0.61 -24.44
N GLY A 489 -17.55 0.15 -23.53
CA GLY A 489 -18.90 -0.09 -23.02
C GLY A 489 -18.98 -1.17 -21.93
N GLN A 490 -17.87 -1.76 -21.53
CA GLN A 490 -17.80 -2.65 -20.37
C GLN A 490 -17.16 -1.92 -19.19
N ALA A 491 -17.74 -2.06 -18.02
CA ALA A 491 -17.28 -1.46 -16.79
C ALA A 491 -17.54 -2.40 -15.61
N ASN A 492 -16.80 -2.20 -14.53
CA ASN A 492 -16.90 -3.00 -13.31
C ASN A 492 -16.75 -4.50 -13.55
N LEU A 493 -15.84 -4.90 -14.45
CA LEU A 493 -15.58 -6.33 -14.68
C LEU A 493 -14.94 -6.94 -13.43
N SER A 494 -15.31 -8.20 -13.20
CA SER A 494 -14.81 -8.96 -12.05
C SER A 494 -13.33 -9.33 -12.18
N PRO A 495 -12.65 -9.74 -11.09
CA PRO A 495 -11.32 -10.34 -11.17
C PRO A 495 -11.25 -11.60 -12.07
N TYR A 496 -12.39 -12.26 -12.38
CA TYR A 496 -12.42 -13.34 -13.38
C TYR A 496 -12.05 -12.88 -14.78
N SER A 497 -12.23 -11.60 -15.11
CA SER A 497 -11.97 -11.04 -16.44
C SER A 497 -10.49 -11.00 -16.81
N GLY A 498 -9.59 -11.06 -15.80
CA GLY A 498 -8.14 -10.99 -16.01
C GLY A 498 -7.60 -9.56 -16.22
N PHE A 499 -8.40 -8.53 -15.92
CA PHE A 499 -7.97 -7.12 -15.97
C PHE A 499 -7.50 -6.61 -14.60
N GLN A 500 -6.83 -7.47 -13.83
CA GLN A 500 -6.17 -7.09 -12.58
C GLN A 500 -4.68 -6.94 -12.86
N PHE A 501 -4.07 -5.82 -12.46
CA PHE A 501 -2.70 -5.50 -12.82
C PHE A 501 -1.92 -4.96 -11.64
N PHE A 502 -0.60 -5.20 -11.67
CA PHE A 502 0.38 -4.52 -10.83
C PHE A 502 1.58 -4.11 -11.67
N GLY A 503 2.30 -3.12 -11.22
CA GLY A 503 3.56 -2.74 -11.83
C GLY A 503 4.76 -3.33 -11.06
N GLU A 504 5.84 -3.56 -11.78
CA GLU A 504 7.14 -3.94 -11.22
C GLU A 504 8.22 -3.00 -11.76
N VAL A 505 9.05 -2.46 -10.88
CA VAL A 505 10.24 -1.69 -11.24
C VAL A 505 11.48 -2.50 -10.87
N ASN A 506 12.43 -2.56 -11.78
CA ASN A 506 13.75 -3.13 -11.56
C ASN A 506 14.83 -2.13 -11.97
N ILE A 507 15.71 -1.74 -11.03
CA ILE A 507 16.85 -0.86 -11.29
C ILE A 507 18.11 -1.70 -11.30
N ASP A 508 18.77 -1.76 -12.45
CA ASP A 508 20.03 -2.48 -12.61
C ASP A 508 21.17 -1.72 -11.91
N PRO A 509 21.94 -2.37 -11.04
CA PRO A 509 22.97 -1.68 -10.26
C PRO A 509 24.18 -1.24 -11.08
N SER A 510 24.46 -1.90 -12.22
CA SER A 510 25.64 -1.65 -13.05
C SER A 510 25.36 -0.54 -14.06
N THR A 511 24.27 -0.66 -14.81
CA THR A 511 23.86 0.32 -15.83
C THR A 511 23.05 1.46 -15.24
N LYS A 512 22.49 1.25 -14.03
CA LYS A 512 21.52 2.11 -13.37
C LYS A 512 20.22 2.32 -14.18
N ALA A 513 20.02 1.58 -15.26
CA ALA A 513 18.81 1.63 -16.05
C ALA A 513 17.60 1.16 -15.20
N LEU A 514 16.46 1.83 -15.38
CA LEU A 514 15.20 1.49 -14.73
C LEU A 514 14.30 0.81 -15.74
N THR A 515 13.87 -0.41 -15.43
CA THR A 515 12.89 -1.16 -16.24
C THR A 515 11.57 -1.20 -15.48
N VAL A 516 10.50 -0.80 -16.16
CA VAL A 516 9.13 -0.93 -15.71
C VAL A 516 8.46 -2.06 -16.47
N ASP A 517 7.87 -3.01 -15.75
CA ASP A 517 6.98 -4.03 -16.29
C ASP A 517 5.57 -3.82 -15.73
N LEU A 518 4.55 -3.75 -16.58
CA LEU A 518 3.15 -3.89 -16.18
C LEU A 518 2.78 -5.37 -16.28
N ARG A 519 2.24 -5.93 -15.20
CA ARG A 519 2.00 -7.36 -15.07
C ARG A 519 0.54 -7.65 -14.74
N ASP A 520 0.05 -8.76 -15.26
CA ASP A 520 -1.30 -9.24 -14.97
C ASP A 520 -1.37 -10.07 -13.66
N LEU A 521 -2.57 -10.56 -13.36
CA LEU A 521 -2.89 -11.37 -12.18
C LEU A 521 -1.98 -12.61 -12.00
N ASP A 522 -1.48 -13.17 -13.09
CA ASP A 522 -0.60 -14.35 -13.07
C ASP A 522 0.89 -13.99 -13.05
N GLY A 523 1.20 -12.68 -13.02
CA GLY A 523 2.56 -12.14 -13.00
C GLY A 523 3.22 -12.09 -14.37
N VAL A 524 2.46 -12.31 -15.46
CA VAL A 524 2.97 -12.21 -16.84
C VAL A 524 3.12 -10.74 -17.21
N SER A 525 4.28 -10.36 -17.76
CA SER A 525 4.49 -9.00 -18.26
C SER A 525 3.65 -8.77 -19.53
N VAL A 526 2.75 -7.78 -19.46
CA VAL A 526 1.93 -7.35 -20.59
C VAL A 526 2.54 -6.15 -21.32
N PHE A 527 3.43 -5.43 -20.65
CA PHE A 527 4.22 -4.33 -21.21
C PHE A 527 5.53 -4.21 -20.47
N SER A 528 6.59 -3.82 -21.18
CA SER A 528 7.92 -3.56 -20.58
C SER A 528 8.58 -2.35 -21.23
N LYS A 529 9.17 -1.49 -20.40
CA LYS A 529 9.93 -0.31 -20.85
C LYS A 529 11.18 -0.13 -20.02
N THR A 530 12.32 -0.08 -20.68
CA THR A 530 13.59 0.29 -20.04
C THR A 530 13.92 1.75 -20.32
N LEU A 531 14.23 2.48 -19.25
CA LEU A 531 14.66 3.88 -19.28
C LEU A 531 16.17 3.91 -18.96
N PRO A 532 16.99 4.46 -19.86
CA PRO A 532 18.40 4.70 -19.54
C PRO A 532 18.52 5.85 -18.54
N VAL A 533 19.66 5.93 -17.85
CA VAL A 533 19.99 7.11 -17.04
C VAL A 533 20.18 8.30 -17.95
N GLY A 534 19.49 9.41 -17.64
CA GLY A 534 19.58 10.68 -18.37
C GLY A 534 20.72 11.57 -17.85
#